data_34f2d2032100e7412494967768820e10
#
_entry.id   34f2d2032100e7412494967768820e10
#
_cell.length_a   1.000
_cell.length_b   1.000
_cell.length_c   1.000
_cell.angle_alpha   90.00
_cell.angle_beta   90.00
_cell.angle_gamma   90.00
#
_symmetry.space_group_name_H-M   'P 1'
#
loop_
_entity.id
_entity.type
_entity.pdbx_description
1 polymer ?
#
loop_
_entity_poly.entity_id
_entity_poly.type
_entity_poly.pdbx_seq_one_letter_code
_entity_poly.pdbx_strand_id
1 'polypeptide(L)'
;PFSGPMSTDQTTVVDDVPQRPFALQALHEVKRRKIPWLWPGWVPANGVSLLPGDPKLAKSTLALDLAARLSRGEVGDPDRPPTSIVVSGEDSVAEVVEPRVAAAGGDLHQVHALDLTDPEAEFTLPDQIPDLEKVIAEIGAQLVIVDPLNRFLAESVDGHKDQSIRRAMG
;
A
#
# COMPACT_ATOMS: atom_id res chain seq x y z
N PRO A 1 -43.67 -39.66 -55.76
CA PRO A 1 -43.02 -39.63 -54.45
C PRO A 1 -42.19 -38.34 -54.30
N PHE A 2 -42.66 -37.49 -53.49
CA PHE A 2 -41.97 -36.25 -53.14
C PHE A 2 -41.36 -36.44 -51.76
N SER A 3 -40.01 -36.47 -51.65
CA SER A 3 -39.30 -36.43 -50.44
C SER A 3 -38.73 -35.01 -50.32
N GLY A 4 -39.33 -34.21 -49.46
CA GLY A 4 -38.78 -32.94 -49.01
C GLY A 4 -37.93 -33.12 -47.76
N PRO A 5 -36.82 -32.39 -47.60
CA PRO A 5 -35.99 -32.49 -46.41
C PRO A 5 -36.64 -31.79 -45.22
N MET A 6 -36.71 -32.50 -44.08
CA MET A 6 -37.07 -31.94 -42.77
C MET A 6 -35.96 -30.96 -42.32
N SER A 7 -36.34 -29.68 -42.18
CA SER A 7 -35.55 -28.67 -41.52
C SER A 7 -35.62 -28.91 -40.03
N THR A 8 -34.54 -29.36 -39.43
CA THR A 8 -34.34 -29.36 -37.98
C THR A 8 -33.92 -27.97 -37.55
N ASP A 9 -34.86 -27.19 -37.09
CA ASP A 9 -34.63 -25.95 -36.38
C ASP A 9 -33.94 -26.28 -35.02
N GLN A 10 -32.63 -26.16 -35.00
CA GLN A 10 -31.87 -26.20 -33.73
C GLN A 10 -31.95 -24.82 -33.11
N THR A 11 -32.95 -24.61 -32.28
CA THR A 11 -33.02 -23.51 -31.34
C THR A 11 -31.88 -23.71 -30.36
N THR A 12 -30.75 -23.01 -30.57
CA THR A 12 -29.70 -22.86 -29.60
C THR A 12 -30.25 -22.05 -28.44
N VAL A 13 -30.60 -22.75 -27.37
CA VAL A 13 -30.84 -22.13 -26.06
C VAL A 13 -29.50 -21.61 -25.59
N VAL A 14 -29.28 -20.30 -25.75
CA VAL A 14 -28.17 -19.59 -25.11
C VAL A 14 -28.55 -19.55 -23.65
N ASP A 15 -27.93 -20.40 -22.83
CA ASP A 15 -28.00 -20.30 -21.38
C ASP A 15 -27.57 -18.88 -20.98
N ASP A 16 -28.53 -18.08 -20.60
CA ASP A 16 -28.33 -16.77 -20.00
C ASP A 16 -27.77 -17.00 -18.57
N VAL A 17 -26.47 -17.32 -18.50
CA VAL A 17 -25.74 -17.42 -17.25
C VAL A 17 -25.64 -15.99 -16.69
N PRO A 18 -26.32 -15.68 -15.57
CA PRO A 18 -26.29 -14.34 -15.02
C PRO A 18 -24.85 -13.92 -14.78
N GLN A 19 -24.40 -12.86 -15.49
CA GLN A 19 -23.08 -12.29 -15.30
C GLN A 19 -22.96 -11.78 -13.87
N ARG A 20 -22.24 -12.52 -13.04
CA ARG A 20 -21.98 -12.11 -11.65
C ARG A 20 -20.98 -10.97 -11.65
N PRO A 21 -21.19 -9.90 -10.87
CA PRO A 21 -20.26 -8.76 -10.79
C PRO A 21 -18.93 -9.15 -10.13
N PHE A 22 -18.79 -10.36 -9.62
CA PHE A 22 -17.59 -10.89 -8.97
C PHE A 22 -17.43 -12.39 -9.25
N ALA A 23 -16.18 -12.83 -9.31
CA ALA A 23 -15.83 -14.25 -9.42
C ALA A 23 -15.86 -14.90 -8.02
N LEU A 24 -16.43 -16.12 -7.96
CA LEU A 24 -16.35 -16.96 -6.77
C LEU A 24 -15.39 -18.11 -7.05
N GLN A 25 -14.47 -18.36 -6.12
CA GLN A 25 -13.55 -19.47 -6.15
C GLN A 25 -13.70 -20.30 -4.87
N ALA A 26 -13.76 -21.61 -4.99
CA ALA A 26 -13.79 -22.50 -3.84
C ALA A 26 -12.39 -22.52 -3.17
N LEU A 27 -12.35 -22.46 -1.83
CA LEU A 27 -11.07 -22.36 -1.11
C LEU A 27 -10.15 -23.58 -1.31
N HIS A 28 -10.71 -24.78 -1.58
CA HIS A 28 -9.90 -25.97 -1.87
C HIS A 28 -9.13 -25.90 -3.19
N GLU A 29 -9.56 -25.03 -4.12
CA GLU A 29 -8.90 -24.77 -5.41
C GLU A 29 -7.79 -23.71 -5.29
N VAL A 30 -7.76 -22.96 -4.18
CA VAL A 30 -6.80 -21.90 -3.98
C VAL A 30 -5.43 -22.49 -3.60
N LYS A 31 -4.43 -22.22 -4.44
CA LYS A 31 -3.05 -22.60 -4.11
C LYS A 31 -2.52 -21.70 -2.99
N ARG A 32 -2.13 -22.31 -1.88
CA ARG A 32 -1.49 -21.59 -0.77
C ARG A 32 -0.17 -20.97 -1.25
N ARG A 33 0.04 -19.72 -0.88
CA ARG A 33 1.30 -18.99 -1.12
C ARG A 33 1.86 -18.51 0.20
N LYS A 34 3.19 -18.48 0.32
CA LYS A 34 3.86 -17.83 1.45
C LYS A 34 3.67 -16.33 1.31
N ILE A 35 3.41 -15.65 2.42
CA ILE A 35 3.40 -14.18 2.47
C ILE A 35 4.85 -13.74 2.49
N PRO A 36 5.30 -12.91 1.52
CA PRO A 36 6.59 -12.26 1.63
C PRO A 36 6.49 -11.16 2.72
N TRP A 37 7.48 -11.09 3.58
CA TRP A 37 7.52 -10.15 4.69
C TRP A 37 8.67 -9.17 4.51
N LEU A 38 8.40 -7.89 4.67
CA LEU A 38 9.43 -6.88 4.86
C LEU A 38 9.98 -6.96 6.29
N TRP A 39 9.09 -7.08 7.27
CA TRP A 39 9.42 -7.38 8.66
C TRP A 39 8.58 -8.58 9.11
N PRO A 40 9.22 -9.74 9.34
CA PRO A 40 8.51 -10.99 9.58
C PRO A 40 7.46 -10.90 10.69
N GLY A 41 6.23 -11.26 10.35
CA GLY A 41 5.09 -11.25 11.28
C GLY A 41 4.45 -9.89 11.52
N TRP A 42 5.05 -8.78 11.05
CA TRP A 42 4.58 -7.42 11.32
C TRP A 42 4.22 -6.64 10.04
N VAL A 43 5.11 -6.60 9.07
CA VAL A 43 4.92 -5.82 7.85
C VAL A 43 5.06 -6.72 6.63
N PRO A 44 3.96 -7.01 5.91
CA PRO A 44 4.04 -7.75 4.65
C PRO A 44 4.71 -6.90 3.57
N ALA A 45 5.51 -7.53 2.70
CA ALA A 45 6.22 -6.82 1.63
C ALA A 45 5.29 -6.29 0.52
N ASN A 46 4.12 -6.92 0.35
CA ASN A 46 3.16 -6.55 -0.70
C ASN A 46 1.80 -6.20 -0.09
N GLY A 47 1.77 -5.23 0.79
CA GLY A 47 0.53 -4.84 1.45
C GLY A 47 0.66 -3.55 2.25
N VAL A 48 -0.46 -3.09 2.75
CA VAL A 48 -0.54 -1.92 3.62
C VAL A 48 -0.58 -2.39 5.06
N SER A 49 0.23 -1.74 5.92
CA SER A 49 0.18 -1.90 7.37
C SER A 49 -0.21 -0.58 8.00
N LEU A 50 -1.17 -0.61 8.90
CA LEU A 50 -1.55 0.55 9.69
C LEU A 50 -0.95 0.42 11.09
N LEU A 51 -0.36 1.50 11.58
CA LEU A 51 0.17 1.61 12.94
C LEU A 51 -0.70 2.61 13.75
N PRO A 52 -1.89 2.16 14.22
CA PRO A 52 -2.79 3.03 14.99
C PRO A 52 -2.29 3.20 16.41
N GLY A 53 -2.70 4.28 17.05
CA GLY A 53 -2.42 4.55 18.46
C GLY A 53 -2.49 6.02 18.79
N ASP A 54 -2.59 6.31 20.09
CA ASP A 54 -2.67 7.68 20.58
C ASP A 54 -1.39 8.48 20.29
N PRO A 55 -1.45 9.81 20.27
CA PRO A 55 -0.26 10.66 20.19
C PRO A 55 0.79 10.27 21.25
N LYS A 56 2.07 10.46 20.90
CA LYS A 56 3.23 10.23 21.82
C LYS A 56 3.52 8.75 22.14
N LEU A 57 2.95 7.79 21.41
CA LEU A 57 3.27 6.36 21.54
C LEU A 57 4.45 5.92 20.66
N ALA A 58 5.33 6.83 20.29
CA ALA A 58 6.54 6.55 19.49
C ALA A 58 6.30 5.86 18.13
N LYS A 59 5.11 6.02 17.52
CA LYS A 59 4.77 5.42 16.22
C LYS A 59 5.75 5.83 15.13
N SER A 60 5.97 7.15 14.97
CA SER A 60 6.93 7.71 14.00
C SER A 60 8.35 7.19 14.27
N THR A 61 8.76 7.08 15.53
CA THR A 61 10.07 6.54 15.91
C THR A 61 10.22 5.09 15.48
N LEU A 62 9.19 4.26 15.69
CA LEU A 62 9.19 2.85 15.25
C LEU A 62 9.24 2.74 13.73
N ALA A 63 8.47 3.57 13.01
CA ALA A 63 8.46 3.57 11.56
C ALA A 63 9.82 3.98 10.98
N LEU A 64 10.47 5.01 11.55
CA LEU A 64 11.80 5.46 11.13
C LEU A 64 12.90 4.46 11.54
N ASP A 65 12.79 3.76 12.67
CA ASP A 65 13.70 2.66 13.03
C ASP A 65 13.58 1.51 12.01
N LEU A 66 12.38 1.21 11.52
CA LEU A 66 12.18 0.23 10.46
C LEU A 66 12.86 0.66 9.15
N ALA A 67 12.76 1.94 8.76
CA ALA A 67 13.48 2.47 7.59
C ALA A 67 15.00 2.38 7.78
N ALA A 68 15.50 2.69 8.97
CA ALA A 68 16.92 2.56 9.30
C ALA A 68 17.40 1.10 9.25
N ARG A 69 16.63 0.14 9.72
CA ARG A 69 16.93 -1.31 9.61
C ARG A 69 16.92 -1.78 8.17
N LEU A 70 15.92 -1.34 7.39
CA LEU A 70 15.86 -1.66 5.98
C LEU A 70 17.10 -1.13 5.25
N SER A 71 17.49 0.12 5.50
CA SER A 71 18.64 0.76 4.84
C SER A 71 19.97 0.03 5.09
N ARG A 72 20.06 -0.76 6.16
CA ARG A 72 21.20 -1.63 6.48
C ARG A 72 21.04 -3.07 6.00
N GLY A 73 19.91 -3.40 5.34
CA GLY A 73 19.61 -4.75 4.89
C GLY A 73 19.28 -5.74 6.01
N GLU A 74 18.91 -5.26 7.22
CA GLU A 74 18.52 -6.12 8.34
C GLU A 74 17.11 -6.70 8.15
N VAL A 75 16.30 -6.07 7.32
CA VAL A 75 14.94 -6.47 6.93
C VAL A 75 14.75 -6.24 5.44
N GLY A 76 13.65 -6.72 4.89
CA GLY A 76 13.32 -6.55 3.47
C GLY A 76 13.83 -7.69 2.60
N ASP A 77 13.78 -7.48 1.30
CA ASP A 77 14.25 -8.41 0.29
C ASP A 77 15.73 -8.12 -0.01
N PRO A 78 16.66 -9.05 0.26
CA PRO A 78 18.09 -8.83 0.04
C PRO A 78 18.48 -8.70 -1.44
N ASP A 79 17.61 -9.12 -2.37
CA ASP A 79 17.82 -9.05 -3.80
C ASP A 79 17.36 -7.69 -4.39
N ARG A 80 16.88 -6.78 -3.55
CA ARG A 80 16.40 -5.44 -3.95
C ARG A 80 17.20 -4.35 -3.21
N PRO A 81 17.27 -3.13 -3.78
CA PRO A 81 17.83 -1.98 -3.07
C PRO A 81 17.15 -1.79 -1.70
N PRO A 82 17.89 -1.59 -0.59
CA PRO A 82 17.33 -1.44 0.75
C PRO A 82 16.75 -0.04 0.97
N THR A 83 15.97 0.44 0.02
CA THR A 83 15.52 1.83 -0.10
C THR A 83 14.12 2.03 0.46
N SER A 84 13.90 3.15 1.14
CA SER A 84 12.60 3.58 1.65
C SER A 84 12.28 5.03 1.31
N ILE A 85 10.98 5.35 1.30
CA ILE A 85 10.43 6.69 1.13
C ILE A 85 9.68 7.08 2.40
N VAL A 86 9.94 8.27 2.92
CA VAL A 86 9.22 8.86 4.05
C VAL A 86 8.44 10.07 3.57
N VAL A 87 7.13 10.04 3.76
CA VAL A 87 6.22 11.16 3.55
C VAL A 87 5.82 11.68 4.92
N SER A 88 6.45 12.79 5.34
CA SER A 88 6.21 13.39 6.65
C SER A 88 5.34 14.63 6.51
N GLY A 89 4.21 14.65 7.23
CA GLY A 89 3.28 15.76 7.22
C GLY A 89 3.31 16.65 8.48
N GLU A 90 3.94 16.18 9.54
CA GLU A 90 4.02 16.90 10.81
C GLU A 90 5.46 17.20 11.21
N ASP A 91 6.38 16.26 11.01
CA ASP A 91 7.76 16.38 11.41
C ASP A 91 8.61 16.99 10.28
N SER A 92 9.46 17.97 10.61
CA SER A 92 10.46 18.51 9.66
C SER A 92 11.45 17.43 9.26
N VAL A 93 11.70 17.31 7.95
CA VAL A 93 12.66 16.33 7.43
C VAL A 93 14.05 16.59 7.99
N ALA A 94 14.52 17.84 7.95
CA ALA A 94 15.88 18.19 8.38
C ALA A 94 16.08 18.20 9.89
N GLU A 95 15.04 18.54 10.67
CA GLU A 95 15.18 18.71 12.13
C GLU A 95 14.78 17.46 12.91
N VAL A 96 13.96 16.59 12.32
CA VAL A 96 13.37 15.47 13.05
C VAL A 96 13.58 14.13 12.34
N VAL A 97 13.21 14.03 11.05
CA VAL A 97 13.24 12.74 10.33
C VAL A 97 14.68 12.27 10.12
N GLU A 98 15.51 13.10 9.49
CA GLU A 98 16.92 12.79 9.22
C GLU A 98 17.69 12.47 10.52
N PRO A 99 17.66 13.33 11.56
CA PRO A 99 18.40 13.03 12.79
C PRO A 99 17.92 11.75 13.50
N ARG A 100 16.64 11.41 13.43
CA ARG A 100 16.12 10.15 14.00
C ARG A 100 16.61 8.93 13.25
N VAL A 101 16.62 8.98 11.90
CA VAL A 101 17.15 7.88 11.06
C VAL A 101 18.65 7.72 11.31
N ALA A 102 19.41 8.82 11.37
CA ALA A 102 20.84 8.82 11.70
C ALA A 102 21.10 8.23 13.10
N ALA A 103 20.35 8.67 14.12
CA ALA A 103 20.47 8.16 15.48
C ALA A 103 20.13 6.67 15.60
N ALA A 104 19.22 6.15 14.74
CA ALA A 104 18.93 4.73 14.62
C ALA A 104 20.02 3.97 13.83
N GLY A 105 21.08 4.65 13.37
CA GLY A 105 22.18 4.08 12.60
C GLY A 105 21.83 3.76 11.15
N GLY A 106 20.79 4.41 10.58
CA GLY A 106 20.38 4.20 9.20
C GLY A 106 21.37 4.77 8.19
N ASP A 107 21.46 4.12 7.03
CA ASP A 107 22.16 4.68 5.86
C ASP A 107 21.26 5.72 5.18
N LEU A 108 21.61 6.99 5.35
CA LEU A 108 20.84 8.13 4.82
C LEU A 108 20.80 8.16 3.29
N HIS A 109 21.68 7.46 2.59
CA HIS A 109 21.63 7.32 1.13
C HIS A 109 20.48 6.41 0.66
N GLN A 110 19.94 5.59 1.56
CA GLN A 110 18.88 4.63 1.27
C GLN A 110 17.51 5.08 1.78
N VAL A 111 17.44 6.20 2.51
CA VAL A 111 16.17 6.74 3.05
C VAL A 111 15.90 8.07 2.38
N HIS A 112 14.87 8.10 1.55
CA HIS A 112 14.44 9.30 0.83
C HIS A 112 13.24 9.90 1.52
N ALA A 113 13.17 11.22 1.60
CA ALA A 113 11.98 11.92 2.07
C ALA A 113 11.32 12.64 0.90
N LEU A 114 9.99 12.66 0.89
CA LEU A 114 9.25 13.51 -0.06
C LEU A 114 9.40 14.96 0.40
N ASP A 115 9.93 15.81 -0.49
CA ASP A 115 10.07 17.23 -0.22
C ASP A 115 8.74 17.95 -0.45
N LEU A 116 8.13 18.40 0.63
CA LEU A 116 6.87 19.15 0.64
C LEU A 116 7.10 20.59 1.12
N THR A 117 8.32 21.12 1.00
CA THR A 117 8.66 22.51 1.39
C THR A 117 8.19 23.53 0.38
N ASP A 118 8.01 23.12 -0.88
CA ASP A 118 7.36 23.97 -1.90
C ASP A 118 5.87 24.12 -1.55
N PRO A 119 5.37 25.35 -1.38
CA PRO A 119 3.95 25.59 -1.12
C PRO A 119 2.99 25.09 -2.21
N GLU A 120 3.51 24.88 -3.44
CA GLU A 120 2.75 24.31 -4.56
C GLU A 120 2.90 22.78 -4.66
N ALA A 121 3.78 22.18 -3.86
CA ALA A 121 3.91 20.73 -3.78
C ALA A 121 2.79 20.16 -2.92
N GLU A 122 1.70 19.79 -3.55
CA GLU A 122 0.60 19.05 -2.91
C GLU A 122 0.85 17.54 -3.03
N PHE A 123 0.73 16.86 -1.91
CA PHE A 123 0.67 15.39 -1.89
C PHE A 123 -0.62 14.95 -1.23
N THR A 124 -1.54 14.42 -2.03
CA THR A 124 -2.84 13.92 -1.57
C THR A 124 -3.08 12.50 -2.04
N LEU A 125 -3.70 11.72 -1.20
CA LEU A 125 -4.09 10.34 -1.49
C LEU A 125 -5.62 10.26 -1.66
N PRO A 126 -6.10 9.57 -2.69
CA PRO A 126 -5.37 8.68 -3.60
C PRO A 126 -4.78 9.33 -4.86
N ASP A 127 -4.90 10.63 -5.07
CA ASP A 127 -4.67 11.29 -6.36
C ASP A 127 -3.24 11.12 -6.87
N GLN A 128 -2.23 11.22 -5.99
CA GLN A 128 -0.83 11.04 -6.37
C GLN A 128 -0.30 9.60 -6.24
N ILE A 129 -1.15 8.61 -6.04
CA ILE A 129 -0.70 7.20 -6.06
C ILE A 129 0.06 6.85 -7.36
N PRO A 130 -0.42 7.23 -8.58
CA PRO A 130 0.28 6.90 -9.82
C PRO A 130 1.70 7.50 -9.92
N ASP A 131 1.91 8.69 -9.35
CA ASP A 131 3.22 9.33 -9.36
C ASP A 131 4.14 8.72 -8.30
N LEU A 132 3.61 8.41 -7.14
CA LEU A 132 4.34 7.67 -6.10
C LEU A 132 4.78 6.28 -6.61
N GLU A 133 3.93 5.57 -7.35
CA GLU A 133 4.29 4.28 -7.97
C GLU A 133 5.48 4.40 -8.94
N LYS A 134 5.54 5.48 -9.73
CA LYS A 134 6.67 5.75 -10.63
C LYS A 134 7.96 5.94 -9.83
N VAL A 135 7.92 6.77 -8.78
CA VAL A 135 9.08 7.01 -7.92
C VAL A 135 9.53 5.72 -7.22
N ILE A 136 8.59 4.93 -6.68
CA ILE A 136 8.89 3.63 -6.07
C ILE A 136 9.60 2.71 -7.07
N ALA A 137 9.11 2.66 -8.33
CA ALA A 137 9.71 1.82 -9.36
C ALA A 137 11.11 2.31 -9.77
N GLU A 138 11.30 3.63 -9.87
CA GLU A 138 12.57 4.26 -10.26
C GLU A 138 13.69 3.98 -9.26
N ILE A 139 13.43 4.18 -7.96
CA ILE A 139 14.46 3.97 -6.92
C ILE A 139 14.44 2.58 -6.30
N GLY A 140 13.50 1.73 -6.71
CA GLY A 140 13.34 0.36 -6.19
C GLY A 140 12.90 0.29 -4.73
N ALA A 141 12.20 1.30 -4.23
CA ALA A 141 11.82 1.36 -2.82
C ALA A 141 11.01 0.13 -2.38
N GLN A 142 11.34 -0.40 -1.20
CA GLN A 142 10.66 -1.53 -0.57
C GLN A 142 9.67 -1.11 0.50
N LEU A 143 9.79 0.11 1.02
CA LEU A 143 8.96 0.66 2.09
C LEU A 143 8.58 2.10 1.77
N VAL A 144 7.31 2.41 1.97
CA VAL A 144 6.81 3.78 2.00
C VAL A 144 6.15 4.02 3.35
N ILE A 145 6.59 5.06 4.05
CA ILE A 145 6.02 5.51 5.32
C ILE A 145 5.24 6.79 5.05
N VAL A 146 3.97 6.84 5.46
CA VAL A 146 3.13 8.04 5.40
C VAL A 146 2.70 8.40 6.81
N ASP A 147 3.21 9.50 7.34
CA ASP A 147 3.05 9.88 8.75
C ASP A 147 2.73 11.37 8.93
N PRO A 148 1.52 11.70 9.38
CA PRO A 148 0.37 10.82 9.57
C PRO A 148 -0.47 10.71 8.29
N LEU A 149 -1.11 9.57 8.07
CA LEU A 149 -1.92 9.31 6.88
C LEU A 149 -3.06 10.33 6.68
N ASN A 150 -3.74 10.71 7.78
CA ASN A 150 -4.89 11.62 7.73
C ASN A 150 -4.57 13.01 7.15
N ARG A 151 -3.31 13.47 7.24
CA ARG A 151 -2.89 14.76 6.67
C ARG A 151 -2.90 14.75 5.13
N PHE A 152 -2.74 13.59 4.56
CA PHE A 152 -2.58 13.40 3.11
C PHE A 152 -3.82 12.84 2.42
N LEU A 153 -4.90 12.64 3.15
CA LEU A 153 -6.16 12.20 2.54
C LEU A 153 -6.85 13.40 1.87
N ALA A 154 -7.27 13.21 0.61
CA ALA A 154 -8.06 14.20 -0.09
C ALA A 154 -9.36 14.53 0.69
N GLU A 155 -9.84 15.78 0.59
CA GLU A 155 -11.07 16.22 1.28
C GLU A 155 -12.30 15.37 0.92
N SER A 156 -12.30 14.78 -0.28
CA SER A 156 -13.34 13.84 -0.71
C SER A 156 -13.35 12.52 0.07
N VAL A 157 -12.23 12.18 0.71
CA VAL A 157 -12.11 11.06 1.63
C VAL A 157 -12.45 11.59 3.03
N ASP A 158 -13.74 11.72 3.30
CA ASP A 158 -14.30 12.35 4.48
C ASP A 158 -13.70 11.79 5.78
N GLY A 159 -12.75 12.52 6.37
CA GLY A 159 -12.10 12.16 7.64
C GLY A 159 -13.04 12.08 8.86
N HIS A 160 -14.30 12.49 8.69
CA HIS A 160 -15.33 12.34 9.71
C HIS A 160 -15.93 10.92 9.82
N LYS A 161 -15.58 10.01 8.89
CA LYS A 161 -16.03 8.61 8.96
C LYS A 161 -15.22 7.71 9.91
N ASP A 162 -14.26 8.23 10.60
CA ASP A 162 -13.50 7.48 11.62
C ASP A 162 -14.42 6.93 12.73
N GLN A 163 -15.52 7.63 13.05
CA GLN A 163 -16.56 7.13 13.94
C GLN A 163 -17.41 6.00 13.32
N SER A 164 -17.61 6.01 12.01
CA SER A 164 -18.39 4.97 11.33
C SER A 164 -17.59 3.68 11.15
N ILE A 165 -16.28 3.76 10.92
CA ILE A 165 -15.40 2.59 10.81
C ILE A 165 -15.26 1.91 12.17
N ARG A 166 -15.13 2.67 13.27
CA ARG A 166 -15.11 2.09 14.63
C ARG A 166 -16.42 1.43 15.02
N ARG A 167 -17.58 1.94 14.54
CA ARG A 167 -18.90 1.32 14.77
C ARG A 167 -19.17 0.07 13.94
N ALA A 168 -18.52 -0.08 12.79
CA ALA A 168 -18.66 -1.24 11.92
C ALA A 168 -17.75 -2.42 12.31
N MET A 169 -16.77 -2.20 13.20
CA MET A 169 -15.82 -3.21 13.67
C MET A 169 -15.99 -3.56 15.16
N GLY A 170 -17.07 -3.06 15.82
CA GLY A 170 -17.41 -3.35 17.21
C GLY A 170 -18.54 -4.34 17.36
#